data_2327816797250b452e5bbc0ea9beb4ac
#
_entry.id   2327816797250b452e5bbc0ea9beb4ac
#
_cell.length_a   1.000
_cell.length_b   1.000
_cell.length_c   1.000
_cell.angle_alpha   90.00
_cell.angle_beta   90.00
_cell.angle_gamma   90.00
#
_symmetry.space_group_name_H-M   'P 1'
#
loop_
_entity.id
_entity.type
_entity.pdbx_description
1 polymer ?
#
loop_
_entity_poly.entity_id
_entity_poly.type
_entity_poly.pdbx_seq_one_letter_code
_entity_poly.pdbx_strand_id
1 'polypeptide(L)'
;AIPAPKRFGAPVFVSRPYSIGETESEERAAYVSLNLRVGGQLDPVEYSAYQALDYVLLKAPGALLHDALIEEGFGDDVYGGYANGIREPYFQITAKHLRREQKDSFLRRVRELLTEIAEDGLDHEMLLAAINMAEFRAREANFGSAPKGLVYGLQSFESWIYDADPCLH
;
A
#
# COMPACT_ATOMS: atom_id res chain seq x y z
N ALA A 1 20.11 7.82 -16.23
CA ALA A 1 18.88 8.08 -15.43
C ALA A 1 17.72 7.31 -16.02
N ILE A 2 16.87 6.73 -15.18
CA ILE A 2 15.66 6.05 -15.60
C ILE A 2 14.61 7.13 -15.95
N PRO A 3 14.03 7.14 -17.17
CA PRO A 3 13.07 8.17 -17.55
C PRO A 3 11.78 8.04 -16.75
N ALA A 4 11.08 9.17 -16.54
CA ALA A 4 9.76 9.14 -15.93
C ALA A 4 8.77 8.42 -16.86
N PRO A 5 7.90 7.53 -16.34
CA PRO A 5 6.89 6.89 -17.14
C PRO A 5 5.85 7.91 -17.62
N LYS A 6 5.19 7.62 -18.74
CA LYS A 6 4.06 8.44 -19.18
C LYS A 6 2.91 8.33 -18.18
N ARG A 7 2.34 9.48 -17.82
CA ARG A 7 1.14 9.53 -17.00
C ARG A 7 -0.06 9.00 -17.78
N PHE A 8 -0.88 8.22 -17.12
CA PHE A 8 -2.18 7.84 -17.68
C PHE A 8 -3.11 9.07 -17.64
N GLY A 9 -3.80 9.33 -18.77
CA GLY A 9 -4.79 10.41 -18.84
C GLY A 9 -6.14 10.07 -18.17
N ALA A 10 -6.36 8.80 -17.87
CA ALA A 10 -7.56 8.27 -17.24
C ALA A 10 -7.21 6.99 -16.47
N PRO A 11 -8.09 6.50 -15.56
CA PRO A 11 -7.93 5.21 -14.93
C PRO A 11 -7.79 4.08 -15.95
N VAL A 12 -6.85 3.17 -15.71
CA VAL A 12 -6.61 2.00 -16.57
C VAL A 12 -7.11 0.75 -15.88
N PHE A 13 -7.94 -0.01 -16.57
CA PHE A 13 -8.46 -1.28 -16.08
C PHE A 13 -7.76 -2.44 -16.77
N VAL A 14 -7.23 -3.36 -15.98
CA VAL A 14 -6.56 -4.56 -16.48
C VAL A 14 -7.21 -5.77 -15.84
N SER A 15 -7.60 -6.75 -16.64
CA SER A 15 -8.08 -8.05 -16.16
C SER A 15 -7.21 -9.15 -16.74
N ARG A 16 -6.84 -10.11 -15.90
CA ARG A 16 -6.05 -11.28 -16.31
C ARG A 16 -6.59 -12.52 -15.63
N PRO A 17 -6.73 -13.63 -16.33
CA PRO A 17 -6.99 -14.92 -15.71
C PRO A 17 -5.72 -15.40 -14.98
N TYR A 18 -5.91 -16.19 -13.93
CA TYR A 18 -4.86 -16.92 -13.25
C TYR A 18 -5.36 -18.33 -12.91
N SER A 19 -4.44 -19.25 -12.67
CA SER A 19 -4.76 -20.62 -12.30
C SER A 19 -5.08 -20.70 -10.81
N ILE A 20 -6.14 -21.41 -10.49
CA ILE A 20 -6.54 -21.75 -9.11
C ILE A 20 -6.26 -23.23 -8.84
N GLY A 21 -6.18 -23.62 -7.57
CA GLY A 21 -6.06 -25.01 -7.16
C GLY A 21 -7.34 -25.80 -7.44
N GLU A 22 -7.23 -27.11 -7.60
CA GLU A 22 -8.37 -28.01 -7.87
C GLU A 22 -9.45 -27.97 -6.77
N THR A 23 -9.08 -27.58 -5.55
CA THR A 23 -9.95 -27.51 -4.38
C THR A 23 -10.52 -26.09 -4.14
N GLU A 24 -10.08 -25.11 -4.91
CA GLU A 24 -10.55 -23.72 -4.76
C GLU A 24 -11.85 -23.48 -5.52
N SER A 25 -12.73 -22.68 -4.95
CA SER A 25 -14.00 -22.31 -5.59
C SER A 25 -13.81 -21.17 -6.57
N GLU A 26 -14.21 -21.37 -7.83
CA GLU A 26 -14.20 -20.33 -8.85
C GLU A 26 -15.09 -19.12 -8.50
N GLU A 27 -16.13 -19.32 -7.70
CA GLU A 27 -17.05 -18.25 -7.31
C GLU A 27 -16.38 -17.18 -6.45
N ARG A 28 -15.38 -17.58 -5.65
CA ARG A 28 -14.67 -16.70 -4.72
C ARG A 28 -13.16 -16.73 -5.01
N ALA A 29 -12.80 -16.65 -6.26
CA ALA A 29 -11.40 -16.67 -6.68
C ALA A 29 -10.92 -15.34 -7.25
N ALA A 30 -11.71 -14.27 -7.20
CA ALA A 30 -11.28 -13.01 -7.76
C ALA A 30 -10.35 -12.24 -6.79
N TYR A 31 -9.29 -11.67 -7.36
CA TYR A 31 -8.47 -10.64 -6.72
C TYR A 31 -8.80 -9.31 -7.37
N VAL A 32 -9.11 -8.31 -6.57
CA VAL A 32 -9.36 -6.95 -7.07
C VAL A 32 -8.37 -5.99 -6.40
N SER A 33 -7.58 -5.31 -7.19
CA SER A 33 -6.57 -4.37 -6.71
C SER A 33 -6.84 -2.97 -7.24
N LEU A 34 -6.90 -1.99 -6.34
CA LEU A 34 -6.85 -0.58 -6.65
C LEU A 34 -5.43 -0.07 -6.40
N ASN A 35 -4.84 0.53 -7.43
CA ASN A 35 -3.50 1.11 -7.34
C ASN A 35 -3.62 2.61 -7.62
N LEU A 36 -3.26 3.41 -6.64
CA LEU A 36 -3.31 4.87 -6.67
C LEU A 36 -1.90 5.41 -6.71
N ARG A 37 -1.52 6.10 -7.78
CA ARG A 37 -0.26 6.85 -7.79
C ARG A 37 -0.34 7.97 -6.76
N VAL A 38 0.63 8.06 -5.87
CA VAL A 38 0.62 8.98 -4.74
C VAL A 38 1.99 9.64 -4.56
N GLY A 39 1.97 10.93 -4.23
CA GLY A 39 3.15 11.69 -3.85
C GLY A 39 4.29 11.72 -4.88
N GLY A 40 5.44 12.05 -4.39
CA GLY A 40 6.71 12.01 -5.10
C GLY A 40 7.75 11.21 -4.31
N GLN A 41 8.47 10.33 -4.95
CA GLN A 41 9.51 9.51 -4.31
C GLN A 41 10.57 10.34 -3.58
N LEU A 42 10.78 11.57 -4.03
CA LEU A 42 11.88 12.43 -3.58
C LEU A 42 11.48 13.39 -2.46
N ASP A 43 10.24 13.30 -1.96
CA ASP A 43 9.80 14.08 -0.81
C ASP A 43 9.80 13.20 0.44
N PRO A 44 10.74 13.41 1.39
CA PRO A 44 10.84 12.58 2.59
C PRO A 44 9.66 12.76 3.55
N VAL A 45 8.96 13.89 3.51
CA VAL A 45 7.78 14.14 4.34
C VAL A 45 6.59 13.33 3.80
N GLU A 46 6.33 13.42 2.49
CA GLU A 46 5.30 12.61 1.84
C GLU A 46 5.58 11.11 2.01
N TYR A 47 6.83 10.69 1.83
CA TYR A 47 7.26 9.31 2.04
C TYR A 47 6.90 8.79 3.43
N SER A 48 7.27 9.55 4.47
CA SER A 48 6.98 9.17 5.86
C SER A 48 5.47 9.20 6.16
N ALA A 49 4.74 10.17 5.62
CA ALA A 49 3.30 10.27 5.76
C ALA A 49 2.57 9.07 5.15
N TYR A 50 2.95 8.65 3.93
CA TYR A 50 2.36 7.46 3.30
C TYR A 50 2.73 6.16 4.02
N GLN A 51 3.89 6.06 4.64
CA GLN A 51 4.22 4.91 5.51
C GLN A 51 3.33 4.85 6.75
N ALA A 52 3.07 5.99 7.38
CA ALA A 52 2.15 6.07 8.52
C ALA A 52 0.72 5.72 8.09
N LEU A 53 0.25 6.24 6.96
CA LEU A 53 -1.06 5.90 6.38
C LEU A 53 -1.18 4.40 6.05
N ASP A 54 -0.16 3.80 5.49
CA ASP A 54 -0.13 2.35 5.23
C ASP A 54 -0.37 1.54 6.51
N TYR A 55 0.26 1.92 7.60
CA TYR A 55 0.07 1.26 8.88
C TYR A 55 -1.36 1.46 9.42
N VAL A 56 -1.84 2.69 9.47
CA VAL A 56 -3.16 3.04 10.04
C VAL A 56 -4.31 2.45 9.21
N LEU A 57 -4.18 2.45 7.89
CA LEU A 57 -5.26 2.01 7.01
C LEU A 57 -5.34 0.49 6.84
N LEU A 58 -4.19 -0.21 6.87
CA LEU A 58 -4.15 -1.61 6.44
C LEU A 58 -3.46 -2.57 7.41
N LYS A 59 -2.65 -2.10 8.38
CA LYS A 59 -1.74 -2.99 9.15
C LYS A 59 -1.89 -2.91 10.66
N ALA A 60 -2.42 -1.82 11.19
CA ALA A 60 -2.63 -1.66 12.61
C ALA A 60 -3.75 -2.60 13.11
N PRO A 61 -3.72 -3.03 14.37
CA PRO A 61 -4.92 -3.55 15.01
C PRO A 61 -6.04 -2.49 14.95
N GLY A 62 -7.19 -2.83 14.39
CA GLY A 62 -8.25 -1.86 14.12
C GLY A 62 -8.01 -0.98 12.90
N ALA A 63 -7.27 -1.48 11.90
CA ALA A 63 -6.93 -0.75 10.69
C ALA A 63 -8.20 -0.32 9.92
N LEU A 64 -8.35 0.98 9.71
CA LEU A 64 -9.59 1.62 9.28
C LEU A 64 -10.17 1.06 7.98
N LEU A 65 -9.33 0.83 6.97
CA LEU A 65 -9.77 0.28 5.68
C LEU A 65 -9.90 -1.23 5.71
N HIS A 66 -8.93 -1.91 6.31
CA HIS A 66 -8.92 -3.37 6.39
C HIS A 66 -10.16 -3.88 7.11
N ASP A 67 -10.40 -3.43 8.34
CA ASP A 67 -11.46 -3.96 9.17
C ASP A 67 -12.85 -3.64 8.60
N ALA A 68 -13.07 -2.39 8.15
CA ALA A 68 -14.33 -2.00 7.53
C ALA A 68 -14.66 -2.85 6.29
N LEU A 69 -13.69 -3.10 5.42
CA LEU A 69 -13.92 -3.88 4.20
C LEU A 69 -14.13 -5.38 4.50
N ILE A 70 -13.44 -5.93 5.50
CA ILE A 70 -13.66 -7.31 5.94
C ILE A 70 -15.03 -7.48 6.60
N GLU A 71 -15.44 -6.57 7.48
CA GLU A 71 -16.76 -6.60 8.12
C GLU A 71 -17.90 -6.49 7.12
N GLU A 72 -17.72 -5.73 6.05
CA GLU A 72 -18.66 -5.62 4.93
C GLU A 72 -18.65 -6.84 3.97
N GLY A 73 -17.77 -7.80 4.19
CA GLY A 73 -17.70 -9.06 3.44
C GLY A 73 -17.00 -8.97 2.09
N PHE A 74 -16.08 -8.04 1.94
CA PHE A 74 -15.22 -7.95 0.76
C PHE A 74 -14.03 -8.91 0.84
N GLY A 75 -14.29 -10.17 0.48
CA GLY A 75 -13.26 -11.21 0.42
C GLY A 75 -12.89 -11.81 1.77
N ASP A 76 -11.84 -12.57 1.78
CA ASP A 76 -11.31 -13.25 2.97
C ASP A 76 -10.14 -12.47 3.59
N ASP A 77 -9.55 -11.57 2.82
CA ASP A 77 -8.44 -10.71 3.26
C ASP A 77 -8.38 -9.43 2.42
N VAL A 78 -8.00 -8.34 3.06
CA VAL A 78 -7.72 -7.05 2.43
C VAL A 78 -6.32 -6.61 2.81
N TYR A 79 -5.46 -6.47 1.83
CA TYR A 79 -4.07 -6.11 2.05
C TYR A 79 -3.56 -5.13 1.00
N GLY A 80 -2.38 -4.63 1.18
CA GLY A 80 -1.74 -3.71 0.27
C GLY A 80 -0.63 -2.94 0.95
N GLY A 81 -0.45 -1.71 0.54
CA GLY A 81 0.51 -0.82 1.16
C GLY A 81 1.09 0.21 0.23
N TYR A 82 2.03 0.95 0.76
CA TYR A 82 2.79 1.97 0.05
C TYR A 82 4.01 1.35 -0.62
N ALA A 83 4.01 1.33 -1.95
CA ALA A 83 5.14 0.89 -2.77
C ALA A 83 6.01 2.09 -3.14
N ASN A 84 7.12 2.25 -2.46
CA ASN A 84 7.96 3.45 -2.45
C ASN A 84 9.30 3.31 -3.18
N GLY A 85 9.83 2.10 -3.36
CA GLY A 85 11.13 1.83 -4.01
C GLY A 85 11.14 2.06 -5.53
N ILE A 86 10.22 2.84 -6.08
CA ILE A 86 10.10 3.13 -7.51
C ILE A 86 9.91 4.62 -7.77
N ARG A 87 10.22 5.06 -9.00
CA ARG A 87 10.15 6.48 -9.38
C ARG A 87 8.76 7.11 -9.22
N GLU A 88 7.71 6.36 -9.45
CA GLU A 88 6.32 6.79 -9.30
C GLU A 88 5.65 5.93 -8.22
N PRO A 89 5.76 6.32 -6.95
CA PRO A 89 5.18 5.57 -5.85
C PRO A 89 3.69 5.39 -6.01
N TYR A 90 3.17 4.29 -5.51
CA TYR A 90 1.74 4.05 -5.49
C TYR A 90 1.28 3.41 -4.19
N PHE A 91 0.05 3.68 -3.83
CA PHE A 91 -0.64 3.02 -2.74
C PHE A 91 -1.56 1.94 -3.32
N GLN A 92 -1.43 0.73 -2.82
CA GLN A 92 -2.18 -0.44 -3.26
C GLN A 92 -3.17 -0.87 -2.20
N ILE A 93 -4.39 -1.20 -2.62
CA ILE A 93 -5.42 -1.83 -1.79
C ILE A 93 -5.97 -3.00 -2.59
N THR A 94 -5.82 -4.21 -2.05
CA THR A 94 -6.19 -5.45 -2.74
C THR A 94 -7.09 -6.27 -1.83
N ALA A 95 -8.23 -6.69 -2.35
CA ALA A 95 -9.05 -7.70 -1.71
C ALA A 95 -8.86 -9.05 -2.39
N LYS A 96 -8.80 -10.10 -1.58
CA LYS A 96 -8.56 -11.48 -1.98
C LYS A 96 -9.83 -12.31 -1.81
N HIS A 97 -10.08 -13.21 -2.75
CA HIS A 97 -11.20 -14.14 -2.73
C HIS A 97 -12.58 -13.45 -2.76
N LEU A 98 -12.71 -12.40 -3.59
CA LEU A 98 -14.02 -11.80 -3.87
C LEU A 98 -14.81 -12.64 -4.88
N ARG A 99 -16.14 -12.43 -4.87
CA ARG A 99 -16.98 -12.77 -6.00
C ARG A 99 -16.78 -11.73 -7.11
N ARG A 100 -16.85 -12.14 -8.36
CA ARG A 100 -16.64 -11.23 -9.52
C ARG A 100 -17.59 -10.04 -9.51
N GLU A 101 -18.80 -10.25 -9.08
CA GLU A 101 -19.87 -9.23 -9.00
C GLU A 101 -19.55 -8.14 -7.96
N GLN A 102 -18.72 -8.46 -6.96
CA GLN A 102 -18.32 -7.51 -5.92
C GLN A 102 -17.25 -6.50 -6.38
N LYS A 103 -16.65 -6.68 -7.56
CA LYS A 103 -15.55 -5.82 -8.03
C LYS A 103 -15.91 -4.33 -7.99
N ASP A 104 -17.01 -3.94 -8.59
CA ASP A 104 -17.36 -2.53 -8.72
C ASP A 104 -17.84 -1.94 -7.39
N SER A 105 -18.52 -2.73 -6.55
CA SER A 105 -18.91 -2.33 -5.19
C SER A 105 -17.69 -2.17 -4.30
N PHE A 106 -16.71 -3.07 -4.36
CA PHE A 106 -15.45 -2.94 -3.65
C PHE A 106 -14.70 -1.65 -4.02
N LEU A 107 -14.49 -1.41 -5.32
CA LEU A 107 -13.78 -0.22 -5.78
C LEU A 107 -14.50 1.09 -5.40
N ARG A 108 -15.83 1.09 -5.38
CA ARG A 108 -16.63 2.21 -4.93
C ARG A 108 -16.46 2.39 -3.42
N ARG A 109 -16.63 1.32 -2.64
CA ARG A 109 -16.56 1.39 -1.18
C ARG A 109 -15.19 1.83 -0.66
N VAL A 110 -14.13 1.36 -1.27
CA VAL A 110 -12.77 1.85 -0.96
C VAL A 110 -12.67 3.37 -1.12
N ARG A 111 -13.24 3.95 -2.19
CA ARG A 111 -13.19 5.40 -2.41
C ARG A 111 -14.06 6.16 -1.39
N GLU A 112 -15.23 5.62 -1.07
CA GLU A 112 -16.12 6.19 -0.04
C GLU A 112 -15.40 6.22 1.32
N LEU A 113 -14.84 5.09 1.76
CA LEU A 113 -14.10 5.01 3.02
C LEU A 113 -12.90 5.97 3.05
N LEU A 114 -12.13 6.06 1.98
CA LEU A 114 -11.03 7.01 1.90
C LEU A 114 -11.51 8.47 1.99
N THR A 115 -12.68 8.78 1.45
CA THR A 115 -13.29 10.12 1.56
C THR A 115 -13.79 10.37 2.97
N GLU A 116 -14.49 9.42 3.57
CA GLU A 116 -14.95 9.47 4.97
C GLU A 116 -13.77 9.72 5.93
N ILE A 117 -12.70 8.91 5.79
CA ILE A 117 -11.49 9.07 6.61
C ILE A 117 -10.82 10.44 6.39
N ALA A 118 -10.83 10.97 5.16
CA ALA A 118 -10.26 12.28 4.87
C ALA A 118 -11.09 13.44 5.46
N GLU A 119 -12.41 13.28 5.55
CA GLU A 119 -13.33 14.25 6.13
C GLU A 119 -13.32 14.21 7.67
N ASP A 120 -13.35 13.02 8.24
CA ASP A 120 -13.37 12.80 9.70
C ASP A 120 -11.99 13.01 10.35
N GLY A 121 -10.93 12.85 9.57
CA GLY A 121 -9.54 12.87 10.04
C GLY A 121 -9.11 11.52 10.64
N LEU A 122 -7.85 11.46 11.02
CA LEU A 122 -7.26 10.29 11.68
C LEU A 122 -7.23 10.48 13.20
N ASP A 123 -7.47 9.40 13.92
CA ASP A 123 -7.27 9.39 15.36
C ASP A 123 -5.80 9.67 15.72
N HIS A 124 -5.59 10.61 16.63
CA HIS A 124 -4.26 11.08 17.03
C HIS A 124 -3.43 9.97 17.68
N GLU A 125 -4.03 9.15 18.51
CA GLU A 125 -3.35 8.04 19.20
C GLU A 125 -2.91 6.97 18.20
N MET A 126 -3.75 6.67 17.21
CA MET A 126 -3.43 5.74 16.14
C MET A 126 -2.27 6.25 15.26
N LEU A 127 -2.26 7.55 14.97
CA LEU A 127 -1.17 8.18 14.22
C LEU A 127 0.15 8.17 15.02
N LEU A 128 0.10 8.49 16.32
CA LEU A 128 1.26 8.38 17.19
C LEU A 128 1.78 6.94 17.27
N ALA A 129 0.89 5.95 17.35
CA ALA A 129 1.29 4.55 17.34
C ALA A 129 2.00 4.17 16.02
N ALA A 130 1.53 4.67 14.88
CA ALA A 130 2.17 4.46 13.58
C ALA A 130 3.59 5.05 13.53
N ILE A 131 3.76 6.29 14.01
CA ILE A 131 5.05 6.97 14.08
C ILE A 131 6.01 6.23 15.02
N ASN A 132 5.54 5.87 16.23
CA ASN A 132 6.35 5.12 17.19
C ASN A 132 6.78 3.76 16.66
N MET A 133 5.91 3.06 15.93
CA MET A 133 6.22 1.79 15.28
C MET A 133 7.30 1.96 14.19
N ALA A 134 7.19 3.01 13.37
CA ALA A 134 8.19 3.32 12.34
C ALA A 134 9.55 3.65 12.98
N GLU A 135 9.57 4.47 14.03
CA GLU A 135 10.77 4.82 14.78
C GLU A 135 11.41 3.58 15.43
N PHE A 136 10.61 2.73 16.07
CA PHE A 136 11.08 1.49 16.68
C PHE A 136 11.76 0.57 15.64
N ARG A 137 11.11 0.36 14.50
CA ARG A 137 11.67 -0.44 13.40
C ARG A 137 13.00 0.13 12.87
N ALA A 138 13.07 1.44 12.71
CA ALA A 138 14.29 2.11 12.25
C ALA A 138 15.43 1.97 13.27
N ARG A 139 15.15 2.08 14.58
CA ARG A 139 16.16 1.93 15.65
C ARG A 139 16.62 0.49 15.81
N GLU A 140 15.72 -0.48 15.77
CA GLU A 140 16.09 -1.89 15.88
C GLU A 140 16.87 -2.35 14.66
N ALA A 141 16.50 -1.87 13.48
CA ALA A 141 17.11 -2.23 12.20
C ALA A 141 17.31 -3.74 12.08
N ASN A 142 16.26 -4.51 12.45
CA ASN A 142 16.29 -5.95 12.40
C ASN A 142 15.82 -6.43 11.02
N PHE A 143 16.76 -6.84 10.20
CA PHE A 143 16.52 -7.34 8.85
C PHE A 143 16.65 -8.88 8.75
N GLY A 144 16.45 -9.57 9.85
CA GLY A 144 16.58 -11.03 9.92
C GLY A 144 18.01 -11.48 9.58
N SER A 145 18.17 -12.34 8.58
CA SER A 145 19.47 -12.85 8.14
C SER A 145 20.22 -11.91 7.18
N ALA A 146 19.60 -10.83 6.72
CA ALA A 146 20.25 -9.89 5.79
C ALA A 146 21.23 -8.96 6.54
N PRO A 147 22.47 -8.80 6.04
CA PRO A 147 23.42 -7.84 6.62
C PRO A 147 22.87 -6.41 6.55
N LYS A 148 22.94 -5.68 7.67
CA LYS A 148 22.43 -4.29 7.75
C LYS A 148 22.99 -3.39 6.65
N GLY A 149 24.29 -3.47 6.37
CA GLY A 149 24.93 -2.67 5.32
C GLY A 149 24.40 -2.96 3.92
N LEU A 150 24.00 -4.21 3.63
CA LEU A 150 23.36 -4.55 2.37
C LEU A 150 21.99 -3.88 2.24
N VAL A 151 21.17 -3.96 3.30
CA VAL A 151 19.81 -3.37 3.27
C VAL A 151 19.86 -1.87 3.11
N TYR A 152 20.71 -1.18 3.90
CA TYR A 152 20.90 0.28 3.76
C TYR A 152 21.49 0.66 2.41
N GLY A 153 22.41 -0.12 1.87
CA GLY A 153 22.95 0.09 0.53
C GLY A 153 21.85 -0.01 -0.55
N LEU A 154 20.99 -1.01 -0.47
CA LEU A 154 19.86 -1.15 -1.39
C LEU A 154 18.86 0.01 -1.26
N GLN A 155 18.51 0.43 -0.04
CA GLN A 155 17.67 1.60 0.18
C GLN A 155 18.27 2.87 -0.42
N SER A 156 19.56 3.10 -0.24
CA SER A 156 20.25 4.23 -0.87
C SER A 156 20.17 4.20 -2.40
N PHE A 157 20.18 3.02 -3.01
CA PHE A 157 20.00 2.89 -4.45
C PHE A 157 18.59 3.26 -4.92
N GLU A 158 17.56 3.09 -4.10
CA GLU A 158 16.17 3.44 -4.45
C GLU A 158 16.01 4.93 -4.79
N SER A 159 16.83 5.81 -4.20
CA SER A 159 16.90 7.23 -4.56
C SER A 159 17.93 7.50 -5.64
N TRP A 160 19.12 6.93 -5.49
CA TRP A 160 20.28 7.25 -6.33
C TRP A 160 20.09 6.89 -7.81
N ILE A 161 19.39 5.80 -8.12
CA ILE A 161 19.06 5.42 -9.51
C ILE A 161 18.20 6.46 -10.24
N TYR A 162 17.59 7.37 -9.50
CA TYR A 162 16.74 8.45 -10.01
C TYR A 162 17.39 9.84 -9.89
N ASP A 163 18.71 9.89 -9.70
CA ASP A 163 19.51 11.10 -9.51
C ASP A 163 19.12 11.91 -8.25
N ALA A 164 18.59 11.26 -7.22
CA ALA A 164 18.30 11.86 -5.94
C ALA A 164 19.41 11.57 -4.91
N ASP A 165 19.37 12.30 -3.81
CA ASP A 165 20.30 12.09 -2.69
C ASP A 165 20.08 10.67 -2.11
N PRO A 166 21.14 9.83 -2.05
CA PRO A 166 21.03 8.48 -1.48
C PRO A 166 20.69 8.46 0.02
N CYS A 167 20.71 9.59 0.70
CA CYS A 167 20.38 9.72 2.12
C CYS A 167 18.93 10.18 2.38
N LEU A 168 18.06 10.20 1.36
CA LEU A 168 16.66 10.62 1.50
C LEU A 168 15.74 9.60 2.16
N HIS A 169 16.16 8.34 2.31
CA HIS A 169 15.37 7.24 2.86
C HIS A 169 15.91 6.70 4.17
#